data_2e64285ad3c4ceed66a904daaf5d9ddb
#
_entry.id   2e64285ad3c4ceed66a904daaf5d9ddb
#
_cell.length_a   1.000
_cell.length_b   1.000
_cell.length_c   1.000
_cell.angle_alpha   90.00
_cell.angle_beta   90.00
_cell.angle_gamma   90.00
#
_symmetry.space_group_name_H-M   'P 1'
#
loop_
_entity.id
_entity.type
_entity.pdbx_description
1 polymer ?
#
loop_
_entity_poly.entity_id
_entity_poly.type
_entity_poly.pdbx_seq_one_letter_code
_entity_poly.pdbx_strand_id
1 'polypeptide(L)'
;MNLPRRVSTSLPQAHVFTRRSFKSLKFAGESLDSSNSPALIHGIHLFHCPDVLGIVAKISECIASRGGNILSADIFVPENQPVFYSRSEFVFDPAKWQRMAMKEDFLKLAKMFNAKRSAVCVPALDPRYKIAILASKQDHCLVDLLHKWQDGKLPVDITCVISNHCRGPNTHIFRFLERHGIPYHYLDTSIGNKREEEILELVQDTDFLVLARYMQILSGNFLRSYGKDIINIHHGLLPSFRGRNPAKQAFDAGVKLIGATSHFVTEELDAGPIIEQMVERISHKDNLQSFIMKSENLEKQCLANAIKYYCELRVLPFEPNKTVIF
;
A
#
# COMPACT_ATOMS: atom_id res chain seq x y z
N MET A 1 34.56 -40.86 -36.21
CA MET A 1 33.74 -39.67 -36.08
C MET A 1 33.56 -39.39 -34.60
N ASN A 2 34.26 -38.38 -34.11
CA ASN A 2 34.33 -38.03 -32.69
C ASN A 2 33.26 -36.99 -32.37
N LEU A 3 32.40 -37.32 -31.36
CA LEU A 3 31.45 -36.38 -30.75
C LEU A 3 32.17 -35.56 -29.65
N PRO A 4 31.96 -34.26 -29.54
CA PRO A 4 32.58 -33.45 -28.51
C PRO A 4 31.89 -33.55 -27.17
N ARG A 5 32.70 -33.56 -26.10
CA ARG A 5 32.29 -33.58 -24.69
C ARG A 5 31.53 -32.30 -24.32
N ARG A 6 30.37 -32.52 -23.62
CA ARG A 6 29.65 -31.42 -22.97
C ARG A 6 30.47 -30.89 -21.77
N VAL A 7 30.74 -29.60 -21.80
CA VAL A 7 31.26 -28.84 -20.66
C VAL A 7 30.03 -28.45 -19.81
N SER A 8 29.97 -28.92 -18.57
CA SER A 8 28.96 -28.51 -17.62
C SER A 8 29.42 -27.21 -16.95
N THR A 9 28.79 -26.10 -17.28
CA THR A 9 28.92 -24.84 -16.54
C THR A 9 27.88 -24.83 -15.43
N SER A 10 28.35 -24.97 -14.19
CA SER A 10 27.53 -24.75 -12.98
C SER A 10 27.21 -23.28 -12.83
N LEU A 11 25.92 -22.94 -12.90
CA LEU A 11 25.40 -21.62 -12.51
C LEU A 11 25.52 -21.42 -11.00
N PRO A 12 25.91 -20.23 -10.52
CA PRO A 12 25.93 -19.96 -9.08
C PRO A 12 24.51 -19.91 -8.53
N GLN A 13 24.32 -20.56 -7.40
CA GLN A 13 23.06 -20.56 -6.63
C GLN A 13 22.69 -19.13 -6.23
N ALA A 14 21.49 -18.71 -6.59
CA ALA A 14 20.91 -17.47 -6.11
C ALA A 14 20.69 -17.57 -4.60
N HIS A 15 21.36 -16.73 -3.84
CA HIS A 15 21.10 -16.56 -2.41
C HIS A 15 19.70 -15.95 -2.22
N VAL A 16 18.79 -16.76 -1.71
CA VAL A 16 17.50 -16.29 -1.20
C VAL A 16 17.77 -15.48 0.06
N PHE A 17 17.62 -14.16 -0.03
CA PHE A 17 17.61 -13.29 1.13
C PHE A 17 16.32 -13.50 1.92
N THR A 18 16.38 -14.35 2.96
CA THR A 18 15.32 -14.43 3.97
C THR A 18 15.31 -13.13 4.78
N ARG A 19 14.20 -12.40 4.75
CA ARG A 19 13.91 -11.26 5.63
C ARG A 19 14.09 -11.70 7.09
N ARG A 20 15.18 -11.29 7.72
CA ARG A 20 15.35 -11.42 9.17
C ARG A 20 14.42 -10.40 9.85
N SER A 21 13.50 -10.93 10.63
CA SER A 21 12.76 -10.18 11.64
C SER A 21 13.77 -9.52 12.59
N PHE A 22 13.71 -8.20 12.74
CA PHE A 22 14.56 -7.46 13.66
C PHE A 22 14.21 -7.83 15.11
N LYS A 23 14.90 -8.83 15.64
CA LYS A 23 15.12 -8.95 17.09
C LYS A 23 16.29 -8.04 17.43
N SER A 24 16.13 -7.23 18.47
CA SER A 24 17.14 -6.31 18.99
C SER A 24 18.53 -6.99 19.06
N LEU A 25 19.50 -6.45 18.34
CA LEU A 25 20.91 -6.81 18.52
C LEU A 25 21.34 -6.29 19.91
N LYS A 26 21.45 -7.20 20.87
CA LYS A 26 22.24 -6.95 22.09
C LYS A 26 23.70 -7.15 21.72
N PHE A 27 24.46 -6.07 21.70
CA PHE A 27 25.91 -6.15 21.78
C PHE A 27 26.29 -6.66 23.16
N ALA A 28 26.97 -7.79 23.21
CA ALA A 28 27.58 -8.34 24.44
C ALA A 28 28.90 -7.56 24.70
N GLY A 29 28.99 -6.87 25.82
CA GLY A 29 30.23 -6.29 26.31
C GLY A 29 30.04 -4.93 26.97
N GLU A 30 30.12 -4.94 28.31
CA GLU A 30 30.21 -3.86 29.25
C GLU A 30 28.90 -3.36 29.88
N SER A 31 28.81 -3.63 31.18
CA SER A 31 27.88 -3.06 32.12
C SER A 31 28.18 -1.57 32.30
N LEU A 32 27.39 -0.74 31.64
CA LEU A 32 27.27 0.69 31.94
C LEU A 32 25.78 1.01 32.15
N ASP A 33 25.52 1.77 33.18
CA ASP A 33 24.23 2.21 33.69
C ASP A 33 23.12 2.35 32.64
N SER A 34 22.06 1.54 32.77
CA SER A 34 20.89 1.53 31.91
C SER A 34 19.87 2.60 32.31
N SER A 35 20.29 3.86 32.33
CA SER A 35 19.35 4.98 32.55
C SER A 35 19.75 6.19 31.68
N ASN A 36 19.17 6.30 30.49
CA ASN A 36 19.12 7.48 29.61
C ASN A 36 19.68 7.37 28.18
N SER A 37 19.63 6.21 27.54
CA SER A 37 19.75 6.26 26.07
C SER A 37 18.45 6.83 25.49
N PRO A 38 18.47 7.92 24.72
CA PRO A 38 17.26 8.48 24.14
C PRO A 38 16.60 7.44 23.27
N ALA A 39 15.27 7.27 23.41
CA ALA A 39 14.49 6.36 22.58
C ALA A 39 14.48 6.90 21.15
N LEU A 40 15.28 6.29 20.27
CA LEU A 40 15.28 6.63 18.84
C LEU A 40 13.97 6.19 18.21
N ILE A 41 13.38 7.06 17.41
CA ILE A 41 12.16 6.78 16.66
C ILE A 41 12.43 6.75 15.17
N HIS A 42 11.56 6.07 14.43
CA HIS A 42 11.69 5.84 12.99
C HIS A 42 11.04 6.95 12.19
N GLY A 43 11.73 7.42 11.15
CA GLY A 43 11.25 8.37 10.16
C GLY A 43 11.39 7.82 8.75
N ILE A 44 10.49 8.23 7.86
CA ILE A 44 10.49 7.90 6.44
C ILE A 44 10.43 9.19 5.66
N HIS A 45 11.30 9.35 4.65
CA HIS A 45 11.25 10.47 3.72
C HIS A 45 11.13 9.97 2.29
N LEU A 46 10.08 10.39 1.59
CA LEU A 46 9.86 10.15 0.18
C LEU A 46 10.17 11.43 -0.59
N PHE A 47 10.98 11.33 -1.64
CA PHE A 47 11.42 12.47 -2.43
C PHE A 47 11.32 12.20 -3.93
N HIS A 48 10.81 13.18 -4.67
CA HIS A 48 10.70 13.15 -6.12
C HIS A 48 11.02 14.53 -6.69
N CYS A 49 12.06 14.62 -7.50
CA CYS A 49 12.54 15.87 -8.10
C CYS A 49 13.16 15.62 -9.49
N PRO A 50 13.51 16.68 -10.25
CA PRO A 50 14.41 16.55 -11.39
C PRO A 50 15.72 15.89 -10.98
N ASP A 51 16.28 15.01 -11.83
CA ASP A 51 17.57 14.36 -11.55
C ASP A 51 18.74 15.35 -11.80
N VAL A 52 19.46 15.66 -10.72
CA VAL A 52 20.62 16.55 -10.72
C VAL A 52 21.68 16.03 -9.75
N LEU A 53 22.93 16.48 -9.95
CA LEU A 53 24.03 16.09 -9.06
C LEU A 53 23.83 16.58 -7.62
N GLY A 54 24.20 15.71 -6.66
CA GLY A 54 24.27 16.06 -5.24
C GLY A 54 22.99 15.83 -4.42
N ILE A 55 21.90 15.33 -5.00
CA ILE A 55 20.64 15.07 -4.29
C ILE A 55 20.88 14.15 -3.08
N VAL A 56 21.46 12.97 -3.32
CA VAL A 56 21.73 11.97 -2.26
C VAL A 56 22.60 12.55 -1.15
N ALA A 57 23.65 13.27 -1.52
CA ALA A 57 24.55 13.90 -0.56
C ALA A 57 23.79 14.90 0.34
N LYS A 58 22.91 15.72 -0.25
CA LYS A 58 22.14 16.72 0.50
C LYS A 58 21.05 16.10 1.38
N ILE A 59 20.39 15.04 0.94
CA ILE A 59 19.44 14.28 1.78
C ILE A 59 20.19 13.65 2.96
N SER A 60 21.33 13.01 2.72
CA SER A 60 22.14 12.38 3.76
C SER A 60 22.71 13.42 4.76
N GLU A 61 23.20 14.56 4.27
CA GLU A 61 23.66 15.67 5.10
C GLU A 61 22.55 16.23 5.99
N CYS A 62 21.37 16.41 5.43
CA CYS A 62 20.19 16.89 6.17
C CYS A 62 19.87 15.97 7.36
N ILE A 63 19.84 14.67 7.13
CA ILE A 63 19.54 13.67 8.17
C ILE A 63 20.67 13.60 9.19
N ALA A 64 21.93 13.49 8.73
CA ALA A 64 23.10 13.31 9.59
C ALA A 64 23.38 14.56 10.46
N SER A 65 23.21 15.77 9.91
CA SER A 65 23.42 17.03 10.67
C SER A 65 22.45 17.20 11.85
N ARG A 66 21.34 16.49 11.84
CA ARG A 66 20.36 16.44 12.94
C ARG A 66 20.55 15.24 13.87
N GLY A 67 21.63 14.49 13.70
CA GLY A 67 21.91 13.28 14.48
C GLY A 67 21.06 12.09 14.09
N GLY A 68 20.46 12.12 12.89
CA GLY A 68 19.72 10.97 12.34
C GLY A 68 20.67 9.97 11.69
N ASN A 69 20.31 8.67 11.76
CA ASN A 69 21.03 7.59 11.11
C ASN A 69 20.15 6.92 10.06
N ILE A 70 20.61 6.88 8.80
CA ILE A 70 19.90 6.24 7.70
C ILE A 70 20.02 4.73 7.83
N LEU A 71 18.88 4.04 7.80
CA LEU A 71 18.78 2.58 7.85
C LEU A 71 18.69 1.96 6.47
N SER A 72 17.94 2.60 5.56
CA SER A 72 17.87 2.23 4.16
C SER A 72 17.64 3.46 3.28
N ALA A 73 18.09 3.40 2.04
CA ALA A 73 17.82 4.40 1.03
C ALA A 73 17.63 3.69 -0.31
N ASP A 74 16.42 3.72 -0.81
CA ASP A 74 16.05 3.19 -2.11
C ASP A 74 16.00 4.35 -3.10
N ILE A 75 16.61 4.17 -4.28
CA ILE A 75 16.71 5.19 -5.32
C ILE A 75 16.26 4.58 -6.64
N PHE A 76 15.47 5.35 -7.39
CA PHE A 76 15.05 5.00 -8.73
C PHE A 76 15.20 6.21 -9.66
N VAL A 77 15.94 6.04 -10.74
CA VAL A 77 16.08 7.01 -11.84
C VAL A 77 15.70 6.28 -13.12
N PRO A 78 14.59 6.62 -13.78
CA PRO A 78 14.18 6.02 -15.04
C PRO A 78 15.19 6.36 -16.15
N GLU A 79 15.49 5.41 -17.04
CA GLU A 79 16.43 5.63 -18.14
C GLU A 79 16.00 6.74 -19.12
N ASN A 80 14.69 6.89 -19.31
CA ASN A 80 14.14 7.77 -20.36
C ASN A 80 13.62 9.12 -19.84
N GLN A 81 13.80 9.42 -18.56
CA GLN A 81 13.32 10.65 -17.94
C GLN A 81 14.34 11.17 -16.92
N PRO A 82 14.67 12.49 -16.95
CA PRO A 82 15.59 13.08 -15.99
C PRO A 82 14.88 13.39 -14.66
N VAL A 83 14.36 12.36 -14.01
CA VAL A 83 13.67 12.44 -12.72
C VAL A 83 14.28 11.48 -11.73
N PHE A 84 14.38 11.94 -10.49
CA PHE A 84 14.93 11.22 -9.37
C PHE A 84 13.84 10.91 -8.35
N TYR A 85 13.77 9.65 -7.95
CA TYR A 85 12.89 9.17 -6.88
C TYR A 85 13.73 8.54 -5.78
N SER A 86 13.47 8.88 -4.53
CA SER A 86 14.09 8.18 -3.42
C SER A 86 13.14 8.03 -2.24
N ARG A 87 13.33 6.94 -1.51
CA ARG A 87 12.71 6.69 -0.23
C ARG A 87 13.80 6.33 0.78
N SER A 88 13.90 7.10 1.86
CA SER A 88 14.89 6.87 2.91
C SER A 88 14.19 6.54 4.22
N GLU A 89 14.65 5.51 4.89
CA GLU A 89 14.26 5.18 6.26
C GLU A 89 15.41 5.53 7.21
N PHE A 90 15.11 6.20 8.29
CA PHE A 90 16.11 6.65 9.25
C PHE A 90 15.58 6.60 10.67
N VAL A 91 16.49 6.58 11.65
CA VAL A 91 16.16 6.73 13.06
C VAL A 91 16.78 8.02 13.60
N PHE A 92 16.10 8.64 14.56
CA PHE A 92 16.54 9.91 15.14
C PHE A 92 16.04 10.08 16.57
N ASP A 93 16.66 10.98 17.31
CA ASP A 93 16.24 11.41 18.64
C ASP A 93 15.22 12.56 18.50
N PRO A 94 13.94 12.38 18.88
CA PRO A 94 12.91 13.41 18.76
C PRO A 94 13.18 14.66 19.62
N ALA A 95 14.00 14.56 20.65
CA ALA A 95 14.41 15.71 21.45
C ALA A 95 15.41 16.60 20.70
N LYS A 96 16.26 16.02 19.84
CA LYS A 96 17.24 16.76 19.03
C LYS A 96 16.67 17.25 17.71
N TRP A 97 15.77 16.47 17.09
CA TRP A 97 15.14 16.83 15.82
C TRP A 97 13.62 16.78 15.94
N GLN A 98 13.06 17.91 16.35
CA GLN A 98 11.63 18.06 16.54
C GLN A 98 10.88 17.93 15.21
N ARG A 99 9.65 17.37 15.25
CA ARG A 99 8.83 17.07 14.07
C ARG A 99 8.61 18.27 13.13
N MET A 100 8.41 19.47 13.69
CA MET A 100 8.24 20.70 12.92
C MET A 100 9.53 21.12 12.22
N ALA A 101 10.67 21.11 12.93
CA ALA A 101 11.98 21.40 12.35
C ALA A 101 12.33 20.43 11.23
N MET A 102 12.00 19.14 11.40
CA MET A 102 12.16 18.13 10.35
C MET A 102 11.36 18.49 9.08
N LYS A 103 10.11 18.89 9.23
CA LYS A 103 9.27 19.34 8.10
C LYS A 103 9.90 20.53 7.37
N GLU A 104 10.43 21.50 8.11
CA GLU A 104 11.09 22.67 7.53
C GLU A 104 12.38 22.30 6.79
N ASP A 105 13.20 21.41 7.36
CA ASP A 105 14.47 20.99 6.75
C ASP A 105 14.22 20.24 5.42
N PHE A 106 13.27 19.30 5.38
CA PHE A 106 12.89 18.63 4.14
C PHE A 106 12.20 19.58 3.14
N LEU A 107 11.47 20.60 3.61
CA LEU A 107 10.91 21.62 2.73
C LEU A 107 12.01 22.49 2.08
N LYS A 108 13.10 22.81 2.80
CA LYS A 108 14.28 23.49 2.23
C LYS A 108 14.91 22.64 1.12
N LEU A 109 15.08 21.32 1.35
CA LEU A 109 15.55 20.41 0.32
C LEU A 109 14.62 20.36 -0.88
N ALA A 110 13.31 20.29 -0.65
CA ALA A 110 12.31 20.30 -1.72
C ALA A 110 12.42 21.56 -2.59
N LYS A 111 12.59 22.73 -2.00
CA LYS A 111 12.81 23.99 -2.70
C LYS A 111 14.14 24.02 -3.46
N MET A 112 15.21 23.51 -2.85
CA MET A 112 16.55 23.48 -3.46
C MET A 112 16.57 22.69 -4.78
N PHE A 113 15.84 21.57 -4.83
CA PHE A 113 15.83 20.66 -5.97
C PHE A 113 14.56 20.77 -6.84
N ASN A 114 13.73 21.78 -6.63
CA ASN A 114 12.43 21.93 -7.31
C ASN A 114 11.60 20.64 -7.26
N ALA A 115 11.53 20.03 -6.06
CA ALA A 115 10.88 18.76 -5.87
C ALA A 115 9.38 18.84 -6.16
N LYS A 116 8.89 17.91 -6.97
CA LYS A 116 7.46 17.72 -7.23
C LYS A 116 6.75 17.10 -6.02
N ARG A 117 7.46 16.28 -5.24
CA ARG A 117 6.96 15.67 -4.02
C ARG A 117 8.08 15.54 -2.99
N SER A 118 7.81 15.95 -1.77
CA SER A 118 8.61 15.68 -0.60
C SER A 118 7.65 15.39 0.53
N ALA A 119 7.66 14.17 1.03
CA ALA A 119 6.78 13.74 2.11
C ALA A 119 7.61 13.08 3.21
N VAL A 120 7.36 13.45 4.45
CA VAL A 120 7.97 12.83 5.61
C VAL A 120 6.90 12.26 6.53
N CYS A 121 7.10 11.02 6.94
CA CYS A 121 6.24 10.31 7.88
C CYS A 121 7.06 9.85 9.08
N VAL A 122 6.56 10.12 10.26
CA VAL A 122 7.10 9.64 11.54
C VAL A 122 5.99 8.86 12.25
N PRO A 123 5.89 7.54 12.06
CA PRO A 123 4.73 6.76 12.54
C PRO A 123 4.43 6.89 14.04
N ALA A 124 5.46 7.22 14.84
CA ALA A 124 5.31 7.41 16.29
C ALA A 124 4.74 8.79 16.68
N LEU A 125 4.78 9.77 15.79
CA LEU A 125 4.39 11.17 16.07
C LEU A 125 3.24 11.64 15.18
N ASP A 126 3.18 11.16 13.95
CA ASP A 126 2.18 11.61 12.98
C ASP A 126 0.84 10.87 13.20
N PRO A 127 -0.29 11.53 12.97
CA PRO A 127 -1.59 10.87 13.03
C PRO A 127 -1.66 9.77 11.95
N ARG A 128 -2.42 8.72 12.24
CA ARG A 128 -2.70 7.68 11.24
C ARG A 128 -3.60 8.23 10.14
N TYR A 129 -3.48 7.66 8.96
CA TYR A 129 -4.38 7.97 7.85
C TYR A 129 -5.81 7.56 8.19
N LYS A 130 -6.75 8.45 7.97
CA LYS A 130 -8.19 8.20 8.11
C LYS A 130 -8.75 7.63 6.82
N ILE A 131 -9.37 6.46 6.90
CA ILE A 131 -9.97 5.81 5.73
C ILE A 131 -11.44 5.48 5.93
N ALA A 132 -12.19 5.49 4.85
CA ALA A 132 -13.48 4.80 4.80
C ALA A 132 -13.37 3.58 3.89
N ILE A 133 -14.07 2.50 4.23
CA ILE A 133 -14.07 1.25 3.47
C ILE A 133 -15.44 1.09 2.82
N LEU A 134 -15.46 0.97 1.49
CA LEU A 134 -16.64 0.68 0.71
C LEU A 134 -16.68 -0.81 0.38
N ALA A 135 -17.79 -1.49 0.66
CA ALA A 135 -17.93 -2.93 0.43
C ALA A 135 -19.32 -3.27 -0.13
N SER A 136 -19.42 -4.34 -0.91
CA SER A 136 -20.69 -4.90 -1.39
C SER A 136 -21.01 -6.22 -0.67
N LYS A 137 -21.64 -7.16 -1.36
CA LYS A 137 -22.11 -8.44 -0.79
C LYS A 137 -20.98 -9.30 -0.25
N GLN A 138 -19.89 -9.44 -1.01
CA GLN A 138 -18.71 -10.20 -0.58
C GLN A 138 -17.91 -9.42 0.44
N ASP A 139 -17.62 -10.03 1.56
CA ASP A 139 -17.08 -9.34 2.74
C ASP A 139 -15.71 -9.86 3.20
N HIS A 140 -15.15 -10.87 2.53
CA HIS A 140 -13.88 -11.47 2.91
C HIS A 140 -12.73 -10.47 3.02
N CYS A 141 -12.65 -9.49 2.11
CA CYS A 141 -11.66 -8.40 2.19
C CYS A 141 -11.96 -7.45 3.36
N LEU A 142 -13.21 -7.05 3.55
CA LEU A 142 -13.62 -6.19 4.67
C LEU A 142 -13.28 -6.85 6.02
N VAL A 143 -13.67 -8.11 6.21
CA VAL A 143 -13.40 -8.86 7.44
C VAL A 143 -11.91 -8.96 7.72
N ASP A 144 -11.09 -9.26 6.71
CA ASP A 144 -9.64 -9.35 6.85
C ASP A 144 -9.00 -8.01 7.23
N LEU A 145 -9.46 -6.91 6.60
CA LEU A 145 -8.98 -5.56 6.94
C LEU A 145 -9.33 -5.18 8.38
N LEU A 146 -10.56 -5.45 8.83
CA LEU A 146 -11.00 -5.17 10.20
C LEU A 146 -10.16 -5.94 11.24
N HIS A 147 -9.89 -7.23 11.00
CA HIS A 147 -9.03 -8.03 11.89
C HIS A 147 -7.59 -7.52 11.90
N LYS A 148 -7.00 -7.23 10.73
CA LYS A 148 -5.64 -6.68 10.65
C LYS A 148 -5.52 -5.30 11.30
N TRP A 149 -6.57 -4.49 11.20
CA TRP A 149 -6.65 -3.21 11.90
C TRP A 149 -6.69 -3.40 13.43
N GLN A 150 -7.54 -4.30 13.92
CA GLN A 150 -7.60 -4.65 15.35
C GLN A 150 -6.26 -5.18 15.88
N ASP A 151 -5.57 -5.99 15.09
CA ASP A 151 -4.24 -6.53 15.42
C ASP A 151 -3.12 -5.47 15.34
N GLY A 152 -3.40 -4.22 14.98
CA GLY A 152 -2.41 -3.17 14.77
C GLY A 152 -1.49 -3.38 13.55
N LYS A 153 -1.89 -4.25 12.62
CA LYS A 153 -1.12 -4.56 11.40
C LYS A 153 -1.40 -3.60 10.23
N LEU A 154 -2.46 -2.79 10.34
CA LEU A 154 -2.78 -1.71 9.39
C LEU A 154 -2.63 -0.36 10.10
N PRO A 155 -1.76 0.53 9.61
CA PRO A 155 -1.48 1.82 10.23
C PRO A 155 -2.49 2.89 9.79
N VAL A 156 -3.78 2.63 9.97
CA VAL A 156 -4.89 3.51 9.59
C VAL A 156 -5.92 3.61 10.71
N ASP A 157 -6.73 4.65 10.67
CA ASP A 157 -7.94 4.79 11.46
C ASP A 157 -9.15 4.66 10.53
N ILE A 158 -10.03 3.70 10.82
CA ILE A 158 -11.23 3.45 10.01
C ILE A 158 -12.33 4.37 10.52
N THR A 159 -12.75 5.34 9.71
CA THR A 159 -13.79 6.31 10.07
C THR A 159 -15.19 5.72 9.95
N CYS A 160 -15.43 4.94 8.90
CA CYS A 160 -16.71 4.27 8.68
C CYS A 160 -16.57 3.13 7.65
N VAL A 161 -17.59 2.30 7.60
CA VAL A 161 -17.83 1.32 6.54
C VAL A 161 -19.13 1.68 5.83
N ILE A 162 -19.06 1.76 4.49
CA ILE A 162 -20.20 2.08 3.63
C ILE A 162 -20.52 0.85 2.78
N SER A 163 -21.77 0.44 2.71
CA SER A 163 -22.16 -0.71 1.90
C SER A 163 -23.50 -0.51 1.19
N ASN A 164 -23.59 -1.01 -0.02
CA ASN A 164 -24.85 -1.10 -0.75
C ASN A 164 -25.63 -2.40 -0.46
N HIS A 165 -25.20 -3.17 0.55
CA HIS A 165 -25.91 -4.36 1.02
C HIS A 165 -26.25 -4.22 2.50
N CYS A 166 -27.52 -4.42 2.81
CA CYS A 166 -27.98 -4.44 4.19
C CYS A 166 -27.37 -5.65 4.93
N ARG A 167 -26.79 -5.40 6.10
CA ARG A 167 -26.30 -6.43 7.02
C ARG A 167 -27.12 -6.40 8.28
N GLY A 168 -27.66 -7.55 8.65
CA GLY A 168 -28.43 -7.65 9.89
C GLY A 168 -27.59 -7.38 11.14
N PRO A 169 -28.18 -6.89 12.23
CA PRO A 169 -27.48 -6.53 13.47
C PRO A 169 -26.77 -7.72 14.14
N ASN A 170 -27.21 -8.94 13.81
CA ASN A 170 -26.64 -10.16 14.35
C ASN A 170 -25.47 -10.72 13.54
N THR A 171 -25.05 -10.05 12.44
CA THR A 171 -23.91 -10.49 11.66
C THR A 171 -22.60 -10.23 12.41
N HIS A 172 -21.60 -11.08 12.17
CA HIS A 172 -20.26 -10.95 12.75
C HIS A 172 -19.66 -9.56 12.49
N ILE A 173 -19.80 -9.05 11.28
CA ILE A 173 -19.28 -7.72 10.87
C ILE A 173 -19.96 -6.62 11.69
N PHE A 174 -21.30 -6.62 11.76
CA PHE A 174 -22.02 -5.56 12.46
C PHE A 174 -21.64 -5.50 13.95
N ARG A 175 -21.58 -6.66 14.62
CA ARG A 175 -21.14 -6.76 16.01
C ARG A 175 -19.69 -6.31 16.22
N PHE A 176 -18.82 -6.58 15.25
CA PHE A 176 -17.44 -6.12 15.29
C PHE A 176 -17.36 -4.59 15.20
N LEU A 177 -18.04 -4.00 14.22
CA LEU A 177 -18.08 -2.55 14.02
C LEU A 177 -18.66 -1.81 15.22
N GLU A 178 -19.78 -2.29 15.76
CA GLU A 178 -20.41 -1.75 16.96
C GLU A 178 -19.48 -1.78 18.18
N ARG A 179 -18.79 -2.91 18.41
CA ARG A 179 -17.84 -3.05 19.51
C ARG A 179 -16.69 -2.04 19.43
N HIS A 180 -16.26 -1.71 18.23
CA HIS A 180 -15.14 -0.78 18.00
C HIS A 180 -15.58 0.66 17.71
N GLY A 181 -16.87 0.95 17.78
CA GLY A 181 -17.42 2.28 17.53
C GLY A 181 -17.25 2.77 16.08
N ILE A 182 -17.15 1.83 15.12
CA ILE A 182 -17.01 2.16 13.70
C ILE A 182 -18.43 2.22 13.09
N PRO A 183 -18.86 3.38 12.56
CA PRO A 183 -20.17 3.52 11.92
C PRO A 183 -20.30 2.62 10.68
N TYR A 184 -21.49 2.00 10.53
CA TYR A 184 -21.86 1.27 9.32
C TYR A 184 -22.99 1.99 8.61
N HIS A 185 -22.76 2.44 7.38
CA HIS A 185 -23.76 3.12 6.57
C HIS A 185 -24.26 2.20 5.45
N TYR A 186 -25.53 1.87 5.50
CA TYR A 186 -26.21 1.18 4.41
C TYR A 186 -26.81 2.20 3.46
N LEU A 187 -26.32 2.20 2.23
CA LEU A 187 -26.82 3.04 1.14
C LEU A 187 -27.32 2.14 0.02
N ASP A 188 -28.64 1.97 -0.06
CA ASP A 188 -29.24 1.17 -1.12
C ASP A 188 -29.03 1.84 -2.47
N THR A 189 -28.26 1.18 -3.34
CA THR A 189 -27.96 1.68 -4.67
C THR A 189 -28.82 0.97 -5.71
N SER A 190 -29.52 1.77 -6.51
CA SER A 190 -30.32 1.28 -7.63
C SER A 190 -29.71 1.74 -8.97
N ILE A 191 -30.22 1.18 -10.08
CA ILE A 191 -29.87 1.64 -11.41
C ILE A 191 -30.26 3.13 -11.54
N GLY A 192 -29.27 3.99 -11.78
CA GLY A 192 -29.45 5.44 -11.90
C GLY A 192 -29.35 6.23 -10.59
N ASN A 193 -29.31 5.58 -9.42
CA ASN A 193 -29.07 6.22 -8.13
C ASN A 193 -27.97 5.53 -7.36
N LYS A 194 -26.75 6.03 -7.47
CA LYS A 194 -25.54 5.46 -6.81
C LYS A 194 -25.30 6.04 -5.42
N ARG A 195 -26.13 7.00 -4.97
CA ARG A 195 -25.99 7.69 -3.68
C ARG A 195 -24.59 8.31 -3.49
N GLU A 196 -23.96 8.75 -4.57
CA GLU A 196 -22.57 9.26 -4.56
C GLU A 196 -22.45 10.56 -3.75
N GLU A 197 -23.45 11.42 -3.75
CA GLU A 197 -23.47 12.65 -2.94
C GLU A 197 -23.40 12.34 -1.44
N GLU A 198 -24.21 11.37 -1.00
CA GLU A 198 -24.20 10.94 0.41
C GLU A 198 -22.89 10.24 0.80
N ILE A 199 -22.30 9.48 -0.13
CA ILE A 199 -20.97 8.91 0.10
C ILE A 199 -19.96 10.05 0.28
N LEU A 200 -19.99 11.09 -0.57
CA LEU A 200 -19.08 12.24 -0.46
C LEU A 200 -19.21 12.95 0.89
N GLU A 201 -20.42 13.12 1.40
CA GLU A 201 -20.66 13.71 2.72
C GLU A 201 -20.03 12.88 3.84
N LEU A 202 -20.17 11.55 3.77
CA LEU A 202 -19.65 10.63 4.80
C LEU A 202 -18.12 10.51 4.80
N VAL A 203 -17.47 10.81 3.68
CA VAL A 203 -16.02 10.58 3.51
C VAL A 203 -15.18 11.86 3.48
N GLN A 204 -15.75 13.02 3.80
CA GLN A 204 -15.07 14.31 3.75
C GLN A 204 -13.76 14.33 4.55
N ASP A 205 -13.78 13.74 5.76
CA ASP A 205 -12.66 13.73 6.70
C ASP A 205 -11.69 12.55 6.49
N THR A 206 -11.81 11.82 5.41
CA THR A 206 -10.90 10.71 5.10
C THR A 206 -9.70 11.21 4.29
N ASP A 207 -8.55 10.54 4.43
CA ASP A 207 -7.35 10.81 3.63
C ASP A 207 -7.38 10.06 2.30
N PHE A 208 -7.93 8.84 2.28
CA PHE A 208 -8.17 8.06 1.07
C PHE A 208 -9.30 7.04 1.30
N LEU A 209 -9.82 6.48 0.20
CA LEU A 209 -10.85 5.43 0.24
C LEU A 209 -10.28 4.07 -0.11
N VAL A 210 -10.94 3.04 0.41
CA VAL A 210 -10.64 1.64 0.11
C VAL A 210 -11.89 0.94 -0.41
N LEU A 211 -11.82 0.40 -1.62
CA LEU A 211 -12.88 -0.41 -2.23
C LEU A 211 -12.59 -1.89 -1.96
N ALA A 212 -13.18 -2.41 -0.88
CA ALA A 212 -13.06 -3.81 -0.47
C ALA A 212 -14.15 -4.66 -1.12
N ARG A 213 -14.02 -4.96 -2.41
CA ARG A 213 -15.05 -5.64 -3.22
C ARG A 213 -16.34 -4.82 -3.36
N TYR A 214 -16.19 -3.52 -3.54
CA TYR A 214 -17.32 -2.63 -3.85
C TYR A 214 -17.67 -2.75 -5.33
N MET A 215 -18.86 -3.29 -5.63
CA MET A 215 -19.26 -3.68 -6.98
C MET A 215 -20.05 -2.59 -7.74
N GLN A 216 -19.90 -1.34 -7.33
CA GLN A 216 -20.43 -0.16 -8.03
C GLN A 216 -19.31 0.60 -8.69
N ILE A 217 -19.54 1.06 -9.92
CA ILE A 217 -18.60 1.93 -10.62
C ILE A 217 -18.83 3.37 -10.14
N LEU A 218 -17.82 3.98 -9.54
CA LEU A 218 -17.84 5.38 -9.15
C LEU A 218 -17.76 6.27 -10.40
N SER A 219 -18.54 7.34 -10.42
CA SER A 219 -18.57 8.25 -11.58
C SER A 219 -17.32 9.14 -11.62
N GLY A 220 -16.97 9.65 -12.81
CA GLY A 220 -15.92 10.66 -12.94
C GLY A 220 -16.20 11.91 -12.12
N ASN A 221 -17.49 12.29 -11.94
CA ASN A 221 -17.88 13.39 -11.05
C ASN A 221 -17.54 13.10 -9.60
N PHE A 222 -17.84 11.89 -9.11
CA PHE A 222 -17.46 11.47 -7.77
C PHE A 222 -15.94 11.55 -7.56
N LEU A 223 -15.15 10.99 -8.50
CA LEU A 223 -13.70 10.98 -8.40
C LEU A 223 -13.11 12.39 -8.32
N ARG A 224 -13.61 13.32 -9.15
CA ARG A 224 -13.19 14.73 -9.14
C ARG A 224 -13.62 15.45 -7.86
N SER A 225 -14.82 15.22 -7.38
CA SER A 225 -15.35 15.86 -6.16
C SER A 225 -14.66 15.34 -4.90
N TYR A 226 -14.34 14.05 -4.84
CA TYR A 226 -13.57 13.47 -3.75
C TYR A 226 -12.11 13.97 -3.77
N GLY A 227 -11.48 14.02 -4.94
CA GLY A 227 -10.17 14.64 -5.18
C GLY A 227 -8.98 14.04 -4.44
N LYS A 228 -9.15 12.86 -3.81
CA LYS A 228 -8.12 12.13 -3.07
C LYS A 228 -7.98 10.71 -3.64
N ASP A 229 -6.94 10.00 -3.25
CA ASP A 229 -6.67 8.65 -3.74
C ASP A 229 -7.76 7.64 -3.31
N ILE A 230 -8.05 6.69 -4.18
CA ILE A 230 -8.94 5.57 -3.92
C ILE A 230 -8.21 4.28 -4.30
N ILE A 231 -8.09 3.34 -3.39
CA ILE A 231 -7.43 2.05 -3.59
C ILE A 231 -8.51 0.98 -3.78
N ASN A 232 -8.46 0.27 -4.90
CA ASN A 232 -9.38 -0.82 -5.22
C ASN A 232 -8.68 -2.18 -5.20
N ILE A 233 -9.43 -3.24 -4.92
CA ILE A 233 -9.04 -4.62 -5.17
C ILE A 233 -9.80 -5.20 -6.37
N HIS A 234 -9.07 -5.57 -7.39
CA HIS A 234 -9.56 -6.35 -8.51
C HIS A 234 -9.20 -7.82 -8.33
N HIS A 235 -10.18 -8.71 -8.47
CA HIS A 235 -10.02 -10.15 -8.25
C HIS A 235 -9.50 -10.89 -9.49
N GLY A 236 -8.41 -10.39 -10.07
CA GLY A 236 -7.71 -10.92 -11.24
C GLY A 236 -6.36 -10.23 -11.43
N LEU A 237 -5.59 -10.75 -12.37
CA LEU A 237 -4.29 -10.19 -12.76
C LEU A 237 -4.48 -9.13 -13.85
N LEU A 238 -4.58 -7.87 -13.45
CA LEU A 238 -4.58 -6.77 -14.42
C LEU A 238 -3.22 -6.71 -15.18
N PRO A 239 -3.22 -6.31 -16.43
CA PRO A 239 -4.33 -5.79 -17.25
C PRO A 239 -5.22 -6.87 -17.88
N SER A 240 -5.02 -8.16 -17.59
CA SER A 240 -5.84 -9.26 -18.09
C SER A 240 -7.13 -9.42 -17.29
N PHE A 241 -8.16 -10.01 -17.91
CA PHE A 241 -9.42 -10.38 -17.25
C PHE A 241 -10.12 -9.21 -16.55
N ARG A 242 -10.19 -8.04 -17.21
CA ARG A 242 -10.94 -6.88 -16.73
C ARG A 242 -12.43 -7.15 -16.65
N GLY A 243 -13.14 -6.42 -15.82
CA GLY A 243 -14.60 -6.40 -15.73
C GLY A 243 -15.19 -7.54 -14.89
N ARG A 244 -16.28 -8.14 -15.38
CA ARG A 244 -17.08 -9.10 -14.59
C ARG A 244 -16.46 -10.50 -14.54
N ASN A 245 -16.52 -11.14 -13.37
CA ASN A 245 -16.15 -12.54 -13.16
C ASN A 245 -14.74 -12.92 -13.67
N PRO A 246 -13.67 -12.16 -13.37
CA PRO A 246 -12.32 -12.45 -13.87
C PRO A 246 -11.83 -13.85 -13.48
N ALA A 247 -12.22 -14.37 -12.31
CA ALA A 247 -11.87 -15.74 -11.90
C ALA A 247 -12.44 -16.79 -12.87
N LYS A 248 -13.70 -16.63 -13.31
CA LYS A 248 -14.30 -17.53 -14.31
C LYS A 248 -13.64 -17.36 -15.67
N GLN A 249 -13.37 -16.13 -16.12
CA GLN A 249 -12.67 -15.88 -17.37
C GLN A 249 -11.29 -16.56 -17.39
N ALA A 250 -10.53 -16.42 -16.30
CA ALA A 250 -9.21 -17.02 -16.17
C ALA A 250 -9.28 -18.56 -16.14
N PHE A 251 -10.27 -19.13 -15.44
CA PHE A 251 -10.50 -20.59 -15.40
C PHE A 251 -10.83 -21.14 -16.78
N ASP A 252 -11.79 -20.51 -17.50
CA ASP A 252 -12.20 -20.91 -18.84
C ASP A 252 -11.06 -20.77 -19.87
N ALA A 253 -10.18 -19.77 -19.68
CA ALA A 253 -8.97 -19.59 -20.49
C ALA A 253 -7.85 -20.61 -20.18
N GLY A 254 -8.02 -21.46 -19.17
CA GLY A 254 -7.04 -22.49 -18.80
C GLY A 254 -5.70 -21.95 -18.31
N VAL A 255 -5.68 -20.78 -17.65
CA VAL A 255 -4.47 -20.17 -17.12
C VAL A 255 -3.79 -21.06 -16.09
N LYS A 256 -2.50 -20.84 -15.88
CA LYS A 256 -1.69 -21.58 -14.89
C LYS A 256 -1.35 -20.74 -13.65
N LEU A 257 -1.65 -19.44 -13.70
CA LEU A 257 -1.51 -18.51 -12.59
C LEU A 257 -2.82 -17.75 -12.41
N ILE A 258 -3.25 -17.61 -11.17
CA ILE A 258 -4.31 -16.70 -10.76
C ILE A 258 -3.72 -15.63 -9.86
N GLY A 259 -4.46 -14.56 -9.65
CA GLY A 259 -4.01 -13.52 -8.75
C GLY A 259 -5.06 -12.49 -8.46
N ALA A 260 -4.64 -11.50 -7.71
CA ALA A 260 -5.38 -10.30 -7.36
C ALA A 260 -4.51 -9.08 -7.61
N THR A 261 -5.14 -7.95 -7.92
CA THR A 261 -4.46 -6.68 -8.20
C THR A 261 -5.08 -5.57 -7.38
N SER A 262 -4.29 -4.90 -6.54
CA SER A 262 -4.68 -3.62 -5.94
C SER A 262 -4.11 -2.48 -6.77
N HIS A 263 -4.96 -1.50 -7.08
CA HIS A 263 -4.61 -0.39 -7.96
C HIS A 263 -5.33 0.90 -7.53
N PHE A 264 -4.83 2.04 -7.97
CA PHE A 264 -5.55 3.29 -7.84
C PHE A 264 -6.77 3.32 -8.77
N VAL A 265 -7.86 3.91 -8.29
CA VAL A 265 -9.06 4.09 -9.10
C VAL A 265 -8.91 5.31 -10.00
N THR A 266 -9.23 5.13 -11.28
CA THR A 266 -9.29 6.19 -12.30
C THR A 266 -10.65 6.18 -12.99
N GLU A 267 -10.92 7.15 -13.86
CA GLU A 267 -12.18 7.20 -14.63
C GLU A 267 -12.34 5.98 -15.56
N GLU A 268 -11.23 5.46 -16.08
CA GLU A 268 -11.22 4.20 -16.85
C GLU A 268 -11.26 3.00 -15.90
N LEU A 269 -12.23 2.12 -16.10
CA LEU A 269 -12.43 0.95 -15.25
C LEU A 269 -11.23 0.00 -15.30
N ASP A 270 -10.76 -0.38 -14.12
CA ASP A 270 -9.65 -1.34 -13.92
C ASP A 270 -8.36 -0.97 -14.67
N ALA A 271 -8.12 0.33 -14.92
CA ALA A 271 -6.99 0.82 -15.70
C ALA A 271 -5.99 1.69 -14.91
N GLY A 272 -6.29 1.98 -13.65
CA GLY A 272 -5.41 2.80 -12.82
C GLY A 272 -4.08 2.13 -12.47
N PRO A 273 -3.09 2.93 -12.02
CA PRO A 273 -1.76 2.45 -11.67
C PRO A 273 -1.80 1.34 -10.62
N ILE A 274 -1.06 0.25 -10.88
CA ILE A 274 -1.02 -0.92 -10.01
C ILE A 274 -0.15 -0.66 -8.79
N ILE A 275 -0.65 -1.02 -7.60
CA ILE A 275 0.07 -0.88 -6.32
C ILE A 275 0.68 -2.22 -5.90
N GLU A 276 -0.11 -3.29 -5.96
CA GLU A 276 0.32 -4.63 -5.54
C GLU A 276 -0.34 -5.69 -6.40
N GLN A 277 0.38 -6.74 -6.69
CA GLN A 277 -0.15 -7.94 -7.34
C GLN A 277 0.33 -9.19 -6.61
N MET A 278 -0.61 -10.08 -6.32
CA MET A 278 -0.29 -11.37 -5.73
C MET A 278 -0.75 -12.49 -6.63
N VAL A 279 0.04 -13.56 -6.72
CA VAL A 279 -0.21 -14.68 -7.63
C VAL A 279 -0.10 -16.02 -6.92
N GLU A 280 -0.87 -17.00 -7.41
CA GLU A 280 -0.76 -18.40 -7.01
C GLU A 280 -0.85 -19.31 -8.23
N ARG A 281 -0.11 -20.42 -8.19
CA ARG A 281 -0.15 -21.43 -9.26
C ARG A 281 -1.38 -22.31 -9.15
N ILE A 282 -1.99 -22.58 -10.31
CA ILE A 282 -3.13 -23.50 -10.47
C ILE A 282 -2.66 -24.84 -11.01
N SER A 283 -3.20 -25.92 -10.47
CA SER A 283 -2.97 -27.28 -10.91
C SER A 283 -4.18 -27.85 -11.65
N HIS A 284 -4.00 -29.01 -12.30
CA HIS A 284 -5.09 -29.76 -12.94
C HIS A 284 -6.14 -30.30 -11.94
N LYS A 285 -5.83 -30.28 -10.63
CA LYS A 285 -6.72 -30.70 -9.55
C LYS A 285 -7.66 -29.59 -9.07
N ASP A 286 -7.40 -28.36 -9.48
CA ASP A 286 -8.20 -27.22 -9.08
C ASP A 286 -9.48 -27.14 -9.93
N ASN A 287 -10.63 -27.19 -9.28
CA ASN A 287 -11.91 -26.88 -9.87
C ASN A 287 -12.24 -25.38 -9.70
N LEU A 288 -13.33 -24.92 -10.30
CA LEU A 288 -13.72 -23.51 -10.22
C LEU A 288 -13.91 -23.01 -8.77
N GLN A 289 -14.40 -23.86 -7.88
CA GLN A 289 -14.60 -23.47 -6.47
C GLN A 289 -13.26 -23.28 -5.73
N SER A 290 -12.31 -24.21 -5.89
CA SER A 290 -10.97 -24.06 -5.31
C SER A 290 -10.24 -22.86 -5.89
N PHE A 291 -10.45 -22.58 -7.19
CA PHE A 291 -9.92 -21.41 -7.87
C PHE A 291 -10.43 -20.10 -7.24
N ILE A 292 -11.75 -20.00 -7.00
CA ILE A 292 -12.35 -18.83 -6.34
C ILE A 292 -11.81 -18.67 -4.91
N MET A 293 -11.73 -19.73 -4.12
CA MET A 293 -11.20 -19.68 -2.76
C MET A 293 -9.74 -19.19 -2.69
N LYS A 294 -8.89 -19.65 -3.62
CA LYS A 294 -7.51 -19.18 -3.74
C LYS A 294 -7.47 -17.70 -4.10
N SER A 295 -8.30 -17.26 -5.05
CA SER A 295 -8.44 -15.87 -5.44
C SER A 295 -8.82 -14.98 -4.25
N GLU A 296 -9.83 -15.35 -3.46
CA GLU A 296 -10.27 -14.61 -2.28
C GLU A 296 -9.17 -14.47 -1.22
N ASN A 297 -8.30 -15.49 -1.05
CA ASN A 297 -7.18 -15.42 -0.13
C ASN A 297 -6.09 -14.45 -0.63
N LEU A 298 -5.85 -14.42 -1.94
CA LEU A 298 -4.92 -13.45 -2.54
C LEU A 298 -5.46 -12.02 -2.46
N GLU A 299 -6.77 -11.82 -2.69
CA GLU A 299 -7.42 -10.52 -2.59
C GLU A 299 -7.25 -9.88 -1.21
N LYS A 300 -7.47 -10.65 -0.13
CA LYS A 300 -7.28 -10.20 1.25
C LYS A 300 -5.87 -9.68 1.50
N GLN A 301 -4.86 -10.45 1.11
CA GLN A 301 -3.46 -10.11 1.32
C GLN A 301 -3.03 -8.93 0.44
N CYS A 302 -3.41 -8.96 -0.84
CA CYS A 302 -3.08 -7.94 -1.83
C CYS A 302 -3.59 -6.56 -1.40
N LEU A 303 -4.87 -6.46 -0.99
CA LEU A 303 -5.46 -5.20 -0.54
C LEU A 303 -4.80 -4.67 0.74
N ALA A 304 -4.57 -5.54 1.72
CA ALA A 304 -3.93 -5.14 2.97
C ALA A 304 -2.48 -4.66 2.75
N ASN A 305 -1.71 -5.34 1.87
CA ASN A 305 -0.37 -4.90 1.51
C ASN A 305 -0.38 -3.56 0.79
N ALA A 306 -1.30 -3.35 -0.15
CA ALA A 306 -1.42 -2.09 -0.88
C ALA A 306 -1.68 -0.91 0.06
N ILE A 307 -2.61 -1.06 1.02
CA ILE A 307 -2.88 -0.04 2.04
C ILE A 307 -1.62 0.24 2.88
N LYS A 308 -0.95 -0.81 3.34
CA LYS A 308 0.28 -0.68 4.11
C LYS A 308 1.37 0.04 3.34
N TYR A 309 1.63 -0.33 2.09
CA TYR A 309 2.63 0.31 1.23
C TYR A 309 2.32 1.79 0.99
N TYR A 310 1.04 2.12 0.80
CA TYR A 310 0.61 3.50 0.68
C TYR A 310 0.90 4.31 1.95
N CYS A 311 0.52 3.80 3.11
CA CYS A 311 0.75 4.46 4.40
C CYS A 311 2.25 4.58 4.75
N GLU A 312 3.08 3.63 4.33
CA GLU A 312 4.53 3.62 4.54
C GLU A 312 5.28 4.45 3.48
N LEU A 313 4.59 5.23 2.66
CA LEU A 313 5.18 6.03 1.57
C LEU A 313 6.04 5.18 0.61
N ARG A 314 5.63 3.94 0.34
CA ARG A 314 6.32 3.04 -0.58
C ARG A 314 5.84 3.19 -2.02
N VAL A 315 4.66 3.78 -2.22
CA VAL A 315 3.99 3.84 -3.52
C VAL A 315 4.05 5.24 -4.08
N LEU A 316 4.53 5.36 -5.31
CA LEU A 316 4.59 6.63 -6.02
C LEU A 316 4.16 6.44 -7.47
N PRO A 317 3.03 7.03 -7.93
CA PRO A 317 2.73 7.09 -9.36
C PRO A 317 3.83 7.84 -10.11
N PHE A 318 4.31 7.28 -11.23
CA PHE A 318 5.40 7.90 -11.98
C PHE A 318 5.09 8.08 -13.48
N GLU A 319 4.24 7.23 -14.06
CA GLU A 319 3.62 7.37 -15.37
C GLU A 319 2.10 7.19 -15.23
N PRO A 320 1.28 7.51 -16.25
CA PRO A 320 -0.17 7.42 -16.15
C PRO A 320 -0.69 6.08 -15.61
N ASN A 321 0.01 4.97 -15.95
CA ASN A 321 -0.39 3.61 -15.61
C ASN A 321 0.66 2.84 -14.80
N LYS A 322 1.68 3.51 -14.27
CA LYS A 322 2.77 2.85 -13.54
C LYS A 322 3.01 3.48 -12.18
N THR A 323 3.50 2.66 -11.27
CA THR A 323 3.98 3.07 -9.94
C THR A 323 5.42 2.64 -9.73
N VAL A 324 6.16 3.42 -8.97
CA VAL A 324 7.38 2.96 -8.30
C VAL A 324 6.96 2.40 -6.95
N ILE A 325 7.41 1.20 -6.63
CA ILE A 325 7.20 0.55 -5.33
C ILE A 325 8.58 0.35 -4.69
N PHE A 326 8.79 1.02 -3.56
CA PHE A 326 10.02 0.93 -2.77
C PHE A 326 10.00 -0.20 -1.74
#